data_453fe68ea18f8ae073a8c7d9419d59f5
#
_entry.id   453fe68ea18f8ae073a8c7d9419d59f5
#
_cell.length_a   1.000
_cell.length_b   1.000
_cell.length_c   1.000
_cell.angle_alpha   90.00
_cell.angle_beta   90.00
_cell.angle_gamma   90.00
#
_symmetry.space_group_name_H-M   'P 1'
#
loop_
_entity.id
_entity.type
_entity.pdbx_description
1 polymer ?
#
loop_
_entity_poly.entity_id
_entity_poly.type
_entity_poly.pdbx_seq_one_letter_code
_entity_poly.pdbx_strand_id
1 'polypeptide(L)'
;MDKNPRQVWQGIQHISNYKGHNITTTNSNATRAEELNSFFARFEADRQPTPPPAFTNTPLTIQEHQVRRTLRKVNPRKATGPDGVPGKVLRACADQLTGILTKLFNISLSLATIPSCWKSAIIIPVPKTSAGKSGNDLRPIALTSVVMKCLERLVAQHIKACLPASFDPHQFAYRANRSTEDAIAITLHSTLSHLEHPGTYARLLFIDYSSAFNTIIPDILINKLLGLHLPASTCAWIKDFLSNRPQQVRLGPHLSSPLTLSTGSPQGCVLSPLLYTLYTSDCSPSHPSNLIIKFADDTTVVGLISGGDETAYRDEVQQLSAWGSANYLQLNKSKTKVIIIDFRRHSPAHAPLHINGDCVERAPSCKFLGTYISQELSWSTNTTAIKKKAQQRLHFLRILRKNHLQRKLLVSFYRSTIESVLTYCITARYAGSSAADRTALQRVIDPAQKITGCQLPSLEELASFRCRNRTRSILKDAAQPAHHLFDLLPSGRRYRSMKSRTTRLTNSFFPWAICTLNKQKTLQYINNHINNHHYLWTFLIMLTFLDLLLFRHMWAGGLLSGREGRVSDT
;
A
#
# COMPACT_ATOMS: atom_id res chain seq x y z
N MET A 1 21.34 -19.61 -15.80
CA MET A 1 20.29 -20.18 -14.90
C MET A 1 19.11 -19.22 -14.89
N ASP A 2 18.02 -19.64 -15.47
CA ASP A 2 16.78 -18.88 -15.57
C ASP A 2 16.23 -18.54 -14.17
N LYS A 3 16.13 -17.23 -13.90
CA LYS A 3 15.66 -16.70 -12.62
C LYS A 3 14.13 -16.80 -12.50
N ASN A 4 13.55 -18.00 -12.56
CA ASN A 4 12.13 -18.18 -12.33
C ASN A 4 11.86 -18.27 -10.81
N PRO A 5 11.32 -17.21 -10.14
CA PRO A 5 11.08 -17.24 -8.70
C PRO A 5 10.16 -18.39 -8.26
N ARG A 6 9.28 -18.84 -9.15
CA ARG A 6 8.36 -19.95 -8.87
C ARG A 6 9.09 -21.29 -8.79
N GLN A 7 10.04 -21.55 -9.68
CA GLN A 7 10.85 -22.76 -9.64
C GLN A 7 11.79 -22.77 -8.43
N VAL A 8 12.37 -21.61 -8.10
CA VAL A 8 13.17 -21.46 -6.87
C VAL A 8 12.33 -21.75 -5.64
N TRP A 9 11.09 -21.22 -5.59
CA TRP A 9 10.19 -21.47 -4.47
C TRP A 9 9.73 -22.93 -4.40
N GLN A 10 9.41 -23.56 -5.53
CA GLN A 10 9.08 -24.98 -5.61
C GLN A 10 10.26 -25.86 -5.15
N GLY A 11 11.48 -25.53 -5.58
CA GLY A 11 12.70 -26.19 -5.09
C GLY A 11 12.89 -26.03 -3.58
N ILE A 12 12.65 -24.82 -3.04
CA ILE A 12 12.69 -24.55 -1.60
C ILE A 12 11.62 -25.38 -0.86
N GLN A 13 10.41 -25.46 -1.38
CA GLN A 13 9.34 -26.26 -0.79
C GLN A 13 9.69 -27.75 -0.77
N HIS A 14 10.28 -28.25 -1.83
CA HIS A 14 10.73 -29.64 -1.93
C HIS A 14 11.86 -29.94 -0.93
N ILE A 15 12.91 -29.12 -0.90
CA ILE A 15 14.06 -29.28 -0.01
C ILE A 15 13.65 -29.13 1.47
N SER A 16 12.74 -28.22 1.78
CA SER A 16 12.30 -27.94 3.16
C SER A 16 11.20 -28.87 3.66
N ASN A 17 10.72 -29.79 2.80
CA ASN A 17 9.51 -30.57 3.03
C ASN A 17 8.31 -29.70 3.47
N TYR A 18 8.35 -28.41 3.08
CA TYR A 18 7.25 -27.47 3.31
C TYR A 18 6.12 -27.88 2.39
N LYS A 19 5.19 -28.65 2.91
CA LYS A 19 3.88 -28.85 2.27
C LYS A 19 3.19 -27.50 2.27
N GLY A 20 3.48 -26.67 1.24
CA GLY A 20 2.55 -25.63 0.86
C GLY A 20 1.21 -26.32 0.76
N HIS A 21 0.18 -25.76 1.37
CA HIS A 21 -1.14 -26.33 1.24
C HIS A 21 -1.43 -26.48 -0.25
N ASN A 22 -1.18 -27.66 -0.78
CA ASN A 22 -1.76 -28.06 -2.05
C ASN A 22 -3.26 -27.99 -1.79
N ILE A 23 -3.87 -26.99 -2.36
CA ILE A 23 -5.31 -26.90 -2.42
C ILE A 23 -5.74 -28.03 -3.35
N THR A 24 -5.71 -29.24 -2.85
CA THR A 24 -6.50 -30.31 -3.39
C THR A 24 -7.92 -29.91 -3.03
N THR A 25 -8.61 -29.31 -3.99
CA THR A 25 -10.07 -29.26 -3.99
C THR A 25 -10.51 -30.70 -4.03
N THR A 26 -10.69 -31.28 -2.85
CA THR A 26 -10.98 -32.69 -2.61
C THR A 26 -12.37 -33.09 -3.08
N ASN A 27 -13.09 -32.29 -3.85
CA ASN A 27 -14.32 -32.62 -4.57
C ASN A 27 -14.43 -31.69 -5.79
N SER A 28 -13.60 -31.88 -6.80
CA SER A 28 -13.78 -31.23 -8.09
C SER A 28 -14.77 -32.06 -8.90
N ASN A 29 -16.04 -31.72 -8.85
CA ASN A 29 -17.06 -32.25 -9.75
C ASN A 29 -17.76 -31.11 -10.49
N ALA A 30 -18.44 -31.43 -11.59
CA ALA A 30 -19.18 -30.43 -12.37
C ALA A 30 -20.26 -29.76 -11.53
N THR A 31 -20.99 -30.51 -10.71
CA THR A 31 -22.03 -29.98 -9.80
C THR A 31 -21.49 -28.88 -8.88
N ARG A 32 -20.29 -29.09 -8.31
CA ARG A 32 -19.68 -28.08 -7.45
C ARG A 32 -19.28 -26.81 -8.19
N ALA A 33 -18.90 -26.91 -9.48
CA ALA A 33 -18.62 -25.74 -10.31
C ALA A 33 -19.91 -24.91 -10.56
N GLU A 34 -21.05 -25.58 -10.80
CA GLU A 34 -22.35 -24.93 -10.93
C GLU A 34 -22.82 -24.25 -9.65
N GLU A 35 -22.73 -24.96 -8.50
CA GLU A 35 -23.04 -24.41 -7.19
C GLU A 35 -22.24 -23.14 -6.88
N LEU A 36 -20.94 -23.17 -7.16
CA LEU A 36 -20.07 -22.00 -6.94
C LEU A 36 -20.38 -20.86 -7.89
N ASN A 37 -20.77 -21.15 -9.15
CA ASN A 37 -21.16 -20.12 -10.11
C ASN A 37 -22.42 -19.40 -9.64
N SER A 38 -23.44 -20.15 -9.26
CA SER A 38 -24.69 -19.62 -8.65
C SER A 38 -24.40 -18.85 -7.36
N PHE A 39 -23.51 -19.38 -6.50
CA PHE A 39 -23.13 -18.71 -5.27
C PHE A 39 -22.42 -17.36 -5.51
N PHE A 40 -21.53 -17.27 -6.50
CA PHE A 40 -20.86 -16.01 -6.83
C PHE A 40 -21.78 -15.02 -7.54
N ALA A 41 -22.83 -15.51 -8.20
CA ALA A 41 -23.88 -14.71 -8.85
C ALA A 41 -25.00 -14.24 -7.90
N ARG A 42 -25.03 -14.67 -6.63
CA ARG A 42 -26.14 -14.43 -5.69
C ARG A 42 -26.48 -12.97 -5.39
N PHE A 43 -25.61 -12.04 -5.81
CA PHE A 43 -25.84 -10.60 -5.65
C PHE A 43 -26.52 -9.98 -6.89
N GLU A 44 -26.70 -10.78 -7.93
CA GLU A 44 -27.47 -10.33 -9.11
C GLU A 44 -28.90 -10.07 -8.65
N ALA A 45 -29.34 -8.83 -8.81
CA ALA A 45 -30.70 -8.44 -8.49
C ALA A 45 -31.52 -8.44 -9.79
N ASP A 46 -32.78 -8.85 -9.69
CA ASP A 46 -33.75 -8.71 -10.77
C ASP A 46 -34.10 -7.22 -10.95
N ARG A 47 -33.23 -6.51 -11.67
CA ARG A 47 -33.37 -5.08 -11.94
C ARG A 47 -33.50 -4.84 -13.41
N GLN A 48 -34.47 -4.00 -13.75
CA GLN A 48 -34.54 -3.49 -15.11
C GLN A 48 -33.30 -2.61 -15.36
N PRO A 49 -32.46 -2.95 -16.35
CA PRO A 49 -31.30 -2.14 -16.69
C PRO A 49 -31.77 -0.77 -17.19
N THR A 50 -31.30 0.29 -16.55
CA THR A 50 -31.52 1.64 -17.07
C THR A 50 -30.75 1.84 -18.38
N PRO A 51 -31.21 2.67 -19.31
CA PRO A 51 -30.45 2.99 -20.49
C PRO A 51 -29.12 3.67 -20.13
N PRO A 52 -28.07 3.49 -20.95
CA PRO A 52 -26.83 4.23 -20.74
C PRO A 52 -27.07 5.74 -20.85
N PRO A 53 -26.30 6.58 -20.17
CA PRO A 53 -26.42 8.01 -20.31
C PRO A 53 -26.19 8.43 -21.77
N ALA A 54 -27.09 9.25 -22.30
CA ALA A 54 -26.88 9.86 -23.61
C ALA A 54 -25.67 10.80 -23.55
N PHE A 55 -24.85 10.83 -24.57
CA PHE A 55 -23.70 11.70 -24.65
C PHE A 55 -23.59 12.40 -26.00
N THR A 56 -23.28 13.71 -25.93
CA THR A 56 -22.97 14.55 -27.08
C THR A 56 -21.50 14.95 -27.13
N ASN A 57 -20.76 14.67 -26.03
CA ASN A 57 -19.35 15.00 -25.92
C ASN A 57 -18.47 14.02 -26.70
N THR A 58 -17.33 14.53 -27.18
CA THR A 58 -16.35 13.74 -27.94
C THR A 58 -15.85 12.55 -27.11
N PRO A 59 -15.95 11.31 -27.63
CA PRO A 59 -15.43 10.12 -26.96
C PRO A 59 -13.91 10.18 -26.76
N LEU A 60 -13.42 9.48 -25.73
CA LEU A 60 -11.98 9.26 -25.54
C LEU A 60 -11.36 8.64 -26.79
N THR A 61 -10.32 9.28 -27.33
CA THR A 61 -9.53 8.74 -28.45
C THR A 61 -8.15 8.31 -27.96
N ILE A 62 -7.80 7.06 -28.27
CA ILE A 62 -6.53 6.44 -27.89
C ILE A 62 -5.59 6.48 -29.12
N GLN A 63 -4.34 6.87 -28.86
CA GLN A 63 -3.30 6.95 -29.88
C GLN A 63 -2.49 5.64 -30.00
N GLU A 64 -2.00 5.30 -31.18
CA GLU A 64 -1.23 4.07 -31.43
C GLU A 64 -0.01 3.91 -30.49
N HIS A 65 0.72 4.99 -30.21
CA HIS A 65 1.88 4.93 -29.34
C HIS A 65 1.52 4.48 -27.90
N GLN A 66 0.30 4.81 -27.42
CA GLN A 66 -0.20 4.40 -26.11
C GLN A 66 -0.52 2.90 -26.11
N VAL A 67 -1.16 2.41 -27.17
CA VAL A 67 -1.47 0.98 -27.35
C VAL A 67 -0.18 0.17 -27.42
N ARG A 68 0.75 0.57 -28.28
CA ARG A 68 2.08 -0.06 -28.44
C ARG A 68 2.82 -0.16 -27.11
N ARG A 69 2.89 0.94 -26.38
CA ARG A 69 3.51 0.98 -25.04
C ARG A 69 2.84 0.02 -24.06
N THR A 70 1.52 -0.10 -24.12
CA THR A 70 0.74 -0.97 -23.23
C THR A 70 0.96 -2.44 -23.57
N LEU A 71 0.95 -2.81 -24.87
CA LEU A 71 1.22 -4.17 -25.34
C LEU A 71 2.63 -4.64 -24.98
N ARG A 72 3.66 -3.81 -25.19
CA ARG A 72 5.05 -4.11 -24.82
C ARG A 72 5.24 -4.33 -23.31
N LYS A 73 4.36 -3.77 -22.46
CA LYS A 73 4.39 -3.94 -20.99
C LYS A 73 3.55 -5.15 -20.51
N VAL A 74 2.89 -5.88 -21.38
CA VAL A 74 2.14 -7.08 -21.00
C VAL A 74 3.07 -8.11 -20.36
N ASN A 75 2.68 -8.66 -19.21
CA ASN A 75 3.44 -9.73 -18.58
C ASN A 75 3.16 -11.07 -19.32
N PRO A 76 4.17 -11.67 -19.99
CA PRO A 76 3.99 -12.87 -20.83
C PRO A 76 3.66 -14.14 -20.03
N ARG A 77 3.84 -14.09 -18.69
CA ARG A 77 3.65 -15.26 -17.80
C ARG A 77 2.28 -15.31 -17.13
N LYS A 78 1.40 -14.33 -17.39
CA LYS A 78 0.03 -14.35 -16.84
C LYS A 78 -0.85 -15.32 -17.60
N ALA A 79 -1.84 -15.90 -16.87
CA ALA A 79 -2.85 -16.75 -17.46
C ALA A 79 -3.66 -15.96 -18.52
N THR A 80 -4.11 -16.68 -19.54
CA THR A 80 -4.99 -16.17 -20.60
C THR A 80 -6.41 -16.01 -20.06
N GLY A 81 -7.18 -15.15 -20.73
CA GLY A 81 -8.63 -15.08 -20.54
C GLY A 81 -9.38 -16.18 -21.33
N PRO A 82 -10.72 -16.10 -21.35
CA PRO A 82 -11.56 -17.02 -22.14
C PRO A 82 -11.28 -17.00 -23.65
N ASP A 83 -10.79 -15.85 -24.16
CA ASP A 83 -10.39 -15.65 -25.55
C ASP A 83 -9.15 -16.44 -25.97
N GLY A 84 -8.48 -17.09 -25.04
CA GLY A 84 -7.30 -17.91 -25.30
C GLY A 84 -6.07 -17.14 -25.78
N VAL A 85 -6.09 -15.79 -25.85
CA VAL A 85 -4.99 -14.97 -26.36
C VAL A 85 -3.88 -14.81 -25.33
N PRO A 86 -2.68 -15.41 -25.53
CA PRO A 86 -1.62 -15.36 -24.55
C PRO A 86 -0.96 -13.98 -24.50
N GLY A 87 -0.64 -13.49 -23.29
CA GLY A 87 0.13 -12.26 -23.12
C GLY A 87 1.51 -12.28 -23.79
N LYS A 88 2.10 -13.48 -24.00
CA LYS A 88 3.35 -13.66 -24.75
C LYS A 88 3.22 -13.21 -26.20
N VAL A 89 2.12 -13.60 -26.87
CA VAL A 89 1.84 -13.22 -28.26
C VAL A 89 1.60 -11.72 -28.36
N LEU A 90 0.73 -11.15 -27.51
CA LEU A 90 0.46 -9.72 -27.50
C LEU A 90 1.73 -8.86 -27.32
N ARG A 91 2.66 -9.32 -26.50
CA ARG A 91 3.93 -8.63 -26.30
C ARG A 91 4.90 -8.80 -27.47
N ALA A 92 4.99 -10.01 -28.03
CA ALA A 92 5.91 -10.30 -29.13
C ALA A 92 5.48 -9.59 -30.42
N CYS A 93 4.16 -9.56 -30.71
CA CYS A 93 3.58 -8.96 -31.91
C CYS A 93 3.04 -7.54 -31.63
N ALA A 94 3.59 -6.83 -30.65
CA ALA A 94 3.07 -5.53 -30.22
C ALA A 94 3.02 -4.50 -31.35
N ASP A 95 4.02 -4.48 -32.24
CA ASP A 95 4.11 -3.52 -33.33
C ASP A 95 3.08 -3.83 -34.44
N GLN A 96 2.92 -5.10 -34.78
CA GLN A 96 1.97 -5.56 -35.79
C GLN A 96 0.51 -5.39 -35.34
N LEU A 97 0.24 -5.61 -34.06
CA LEU A 97 -1.12 -5.54 -33.50
C LEU A 97 -1.55 -4.10 -33.16
N THR A 98 -0.61 -3.16 -33.05
CA THR A 98 -0.91 -1.79 -32.57
C THR A 98 -1.98 -1.11 -33.40
N GLY A 99 -1.87 -1.07 -34.73
CA GLY A 99 -2.81 -0.34 -35.60
C GLY A 99 -4.24 -0.91 -35.52
N ILE A 100 -4.37 -2.24 -35.62
CA ILE A 100 -5.69 -2.89 -35.59
C ILE A 100 -6.33 -2.76 -34.19
N LEU A 101 -5.56 -2.96 -33.10
CA LEU A 101 -6.12 -2.82 -31.74
C LEU A 101 -6.46 -1.38 -31.42
N THR A 102 -5.72 -0.38 -31.94
CA THR A 102 -6.09 1.02 -31.78
C THR A 102 -7.42 1.35 -32.42
N LYS A 103 -7.66 0.85 -33.63
CA LYS A 103 -8.96 1.01 -34.33
C LYS A 103 -10.08 0.36 -33.52
N LEU A 104 -9.92 -0.91 -33.10
CA LEU A 104 -10.92 -1.63 -32.31
C LEU A 104 -11.21 -0.95 -30.96
N PHE A 105 -10.21 -0.46 -30.29
CA PHE A 105 -10.37 0.26 -29.02
C PHE A 105 -11.14 1.56 -29.21
N ASN A 106 -10.80 2.34 -30.24
CA ASN A 106 -11.50 3.59 -30.54
C ASN A 106 -12.95 3.36 -30.99
N ILE A 107 -13.23 2.30 -31.77
CA ILE A 107 -14.59 1.90 -32.11
C ILE A 107 -15.39 1.52 -30.85
N SER A 108 -14.81 0.72 -29.95
CA SER A 108 -15.44 0.38 -28.65
C SER A 108 -15.77 1.63 -27.82
N LEU A 109 -14.87 2.59 -27.79
CA LEU A 109 -15.05 3.84 -27.04
C LEU A 109 -16.08 4.78 -27.69
N SER A 110 -16.08 4.89 -29.02
CA SER A 110 -17.03 5.74 -29.76
C SER A 110 -18.46 5.22 -29.69
N LEU A 111 -18.63 3.89 -29.74
CA LEU A 111 -19.93 3.25 -29.60
C LEU A 111 -20.37 3.02 -28.16
N ALA A 112 -19.49 3.31 -27.18
CA ALA A 112 -19.64 2.97 -25.76
C ALA A 112 -20.04 1.49 -25.55
N THR A 113 -19.51 0.57 -26.37
CA THR A 113 -19.87 -0.85 -26.39
C THR A 113 -18.61 -1.72 -26.41
N ILE A 114 -18.59 -2.76 -25.57
CA ILE A 114 -17.48 -3.69 -25.46
C ILE A 114 -17.88 -5.04 -26.10
N PRO A 115 -17.05 -5.62 -26.98
CA PRO A 115 -17.31 -6.95 -27.53
C PRO A 115 -17.53 -7.99 -26.41
N SER A 116 -18.55 -8.84 -26.56
CA SER A 116 -18.93 -9.84 -25.54
C SER A 116 -17.78 -10.79 -25.18
N CYS A 117 -16.92 -11.15 -26.13
CA CYS A 117 -15.73 -11.98 -25.90
C CYS A 117 -14.70 -11.32 -24.97
N TRP A 118 -14.69 -9.98 -24.89
CA TRP A 118 -13.81 -9.26 -23.96
C TRP A 118 -14.43 -9.07 -22.57
N LYS A 119 -15.77 -9.16 -22.45
CA LYS A 119 -16.49 -9.11 -21.16
C LYS A 119 -16.48 -10.45 -20.43
N SER A 120 -16.33 -11.55 -21.14
CA SER A 120 -16.38 -12.90 -20.58
C SER A 120 -15.28 -13.14 -19.55
N ALA A 121 -15.59 -13.87 -18.48
CA ALA A 121 -14.67 -14.21 -17.41
C ALA A 121 -14.74 -15.69 -17.01
N ILE A 122 -13.57 -16.30 -16.80
CA ILE A 122 -13.47 -17.58 -16.10
C ILE A 122 -13.06 -17.32 -14.65
N ILE A 123 -13.90 -17.70 -13.72
CA ILE A 123 -13.65 -17.56 -12.28
C ILE A 123 -12.87 -18.75 -11.76
N ILE A 124 -11.75 -18.48 -11.10
CA ILE A 124 -10.98 -19.47 -10.35
C ILE A 124 -11.24 -19.24 -8.87
N PRO A 125 -11.91 -20.16 -8.17
CA PRO A 125 -12.12 -20.08 -6.72
C PRO A 125 -10.80 -20.28 -5.99
N VAL A 126 -10.33 -19.25 -5.26
CA VAL A 126 -9.09 -19.31 -4.48
C VAL A 126 -9.42 -19.23 -3.00
N PRO A 127 -9.04 -20.22 -2.16
CA PRO A 127 -9.29 -20.19 -0.73
C PRO A 127 -8.66 -18.98 -0.04
N LYS A 128 -9.40 -18.36 0.87
CA LYS A 128 -8.92 -17.28 1.75
C LYS A 128 -7.97 -17.81 2.81
N THR A 129 -8.26 -19.03 3.30
CA THR A 129 -7.48 -19.73 4.33
C THR A 129 -7.34 -21.21 3.96
N SER A 130 -6.43 -21.90 4.63
CA SER A 130 -6.20 -23.35 4.40
C SER A 130 -7.38 -24.24 4.79
N ALA A 131 -8.31 -23.75 5.61
CA ALA A 131 -9.44 -24.51 6.13
C ALA A 131 -10.77 -24.21 5.42
N GLY A 132 -10.77 -23.35 4.42
CA GLY A 132 -12.00 -22.87 3.77
C GLY A 132 -12.73 -23.96 2.99
N LYS A 133 -13.97 -24.29 3.43
CA LYS A 133 -14.84 -25.28 2.79
C LYS A 133 -16.10 -24.66 2.16
N SER A 134 -16.53 -23.49 2.64
CA SER A 134 -17.72 -22.81 2.16
C SER A 134 -17.41 -21.85 1.01
N GLY A 135 -18.42 -21.47 0.23
CA GLY A 135 -18.28 -20.46 -0.84
C GLY A 135 -17.79 -19.12 -0.30
N ASN A 136 -18.14 -18.75 0.93
CA ASN A 136 -17.66 -17.52 1.59
C ASN A 136 -16.15 -17.54 1.91
N ASP A 137 -15.54 -18.71 2.00
CA ASP A 137 -14.11 -18.87 2.25
C ASP A 137 -13.27 -18.79 0.96
N LEU A 138 -13.93 -18.63 -0.19
CA LEU A 138 -13.31 -18.54 -1.49
C LEU A 138 -13.30 -17.09 -2.00
N ARG A 139 -12.24 -16.74 -2.76
CA ARG A 139 -12.18 -15.51 -3.55
C ARG A 139 -12.43 -15.85 -5.01
N PRO A 140 -13.42 -15.25 -5.68
CA PRO A 140 -13.66 -15.47 -7.10
C PRO A 140 -12.67 -14.65 -7.95
N ILE A 141 -11.54 -15.25 -8.30
CA ILE A 141 -10.54 -14.55 -9.15
C ILE A 141 -10.91 -14.70 -10.61
N ALA A 142 -11.23 -13.59 -11.26
CA ALA A 142 -11.62 -13.54 -12.67
C ALA A 142 -10.41 -13.56 -13.60
N LEU A 143 -10.35 -14.53 -14.48
CA LEU A 143 -9.48 -14.54 -15.66
C LEU A 143 -10.26 -13.91 -16.81
N THR A 144 -9.90 -12.68 -17.17
CA THR A 144 -10.50 -11.89 -18.27
C THR A 144 -9.49 -11.71 -19.39
N SER A 145 -9.97 -11.34 -20.58
CA SER A 145 -9.14 -11.06 -21.76
C SER A 145 -7.93 -10.19 -21.45
N VAL A 146 -6.75 -10.57 -21.93
CA VAL A 146 -5.53 -9.76 -21.79
C VAL A 146 -5.59 -8.53 -22.69
N VAL A 147 -6.26 -8.63 -23.85
CA VAL A 147 -6.53 -7.51 -24.75
C VAL A 147 -7.38 -6.47 -24.03
N MET A 148 -8.49 -6.92 -23.41
CA MET A 148 -9.34 -6.03 -22.61
C MET A 148 -8.59 -5.35 -21.49
N LYS A 149 -7.71 -6.05 -20.76
CA LYS A 149 -6.85 -5.44 -19.73
C LYS A 149 -5.91 -4.36 -20.26
N CYS A 150 -5.58 -4.38 -21.56
CA CYS A 150 -4.82 -3.30 -22.19
C CYS A 150 -5.69 -2.06 -22.38
N LEU A 151 -6.93 -2.23 -22.86
CA LEU A 151 -7.90 -1.14 -22.98
C LEU A 151 -8.26 -0.55 -21.61
N GLU A 152 -8.55 -1.40 -20.62
CA GLU A 152 -8.82 -0.99 -19.25
C GLU A 152 -7.72 -0.08 -18.67
N ARG A 153 -6.42 -0.37 -18.95
CA ARG A 153 -5.31 0.48 -18.49
C ARG A 153 -5.35 1.86 -19.10
N LEU A 154 -5.70 1.96 -20.37
CA LEU A 154 -5.77 3.24 -21.08
C LEU A 154 -6.94 4.07 -20.56
N VAL A 155 -8.10 3.44 -20.39
CA VAL A 155 -9.30 4.08 -19.80
C VAL A 155 -9.03 4.47 -18.34
N ALA A 156 -8.38 3.62 -17.53
CA ALA A 156 -8.03 3.94 -16.16
C ALA A 156 -7.07 5.16 -16.05
N GLN A 157 -6.16 5.32 -17.00
CA GLN A 157 -5.28 6.50 -17.07
C GLN A 157 -6.08 7.77 -17.37
N HIS A 158 -7.02 7.69 -18.31
CA HIS A 158 -7.92 8.79 -18.64
C HIS A 158 -8.78 9.20 -17.44
N ILE A 159 -9.48 8.26 -16.80
CA ILE A 159 -10.29 8.53 -15.61
C ILE A 159 -9.45 9.23 -14.53
N LYS A 160 -8.26 8.72 -14.25
CA LYS A 160 -7.36 9.31 -13.24
C LYS A 160 -6.91 10.74 -13.60
N ALA A 161 -6.80 11.06 -14.88
CA ALA A 161 -6.46 12.40 -15.32
C ALA A 161 -7.63 13.41 -15.17
N CYS A 162 -8.88 12.92 -15.19
CA CYS A 162 -10.07 13.72 -14.98
C CYS A 162 -10.33 14.01 -13.49
N LEU A 163 -9.74 13.26 -12.57
CA LEU A 163 -9.98 13.42 -11.14
C LEU A 163 -9.06 14.49 -10.53
N PRO A 164 -9.55 15.32 -9.60
CA PRO A 164 -8.70 16.27 -8.91
C PRO A 164 -7.65 15.58 -8.03
N ALA A 165 -6.50 16.22 -7.83
CA ALA A 165 -5.43 15.67 -6.99
C ALA A 165 -5.88 15.40 -5.54
N SER A 166 -6.79 16.23 -5.02
CA SER A 166 -7.38 16.10 -3.68
C SER A 166 -8.53 15.10 -3.60
N PHE A 167 -8.84 14.39 -4.69
CA PHE A 167 -9.93 13.42 -4.71
C PHE A 167 -9.77 12.37 -3.61
N ASP A 168 -10.79 12.19 -2.77
CA ASP A 168 -10.89 11.24 -1.67
C ASP A 168 -9.57 11.08 -0.87
N PRO A 169 -9.17 12.09 -0.08
CA PRO A 169 -7.84 12.17 0.52
C PRO A 169 -7.53 10.99 1.45
N HIS A 170 -8.52 10.41 2.10
CA HIS A 170 -8.36 9.32 3.06
C HIS A 170 -8.56 7.90 2.48
N GLN A 171 -8.65 7.77 1.17
CA GLN A 171 -8.51 6.47 0.50
C GLN A 171 -7.04 6.20 0.19
N PHE A 172 -6.49 5.15 0.82
CA PHE A 172 -5.07 4.81 0.71
C PHE A 172 -4.78 3.66 -0.25
N ALA A 173 -5.79 2.87 -0.64
CA ALA A 173 -5.59 1.78 -1.60
C ALA A 173 -5.61 2.29 -3.05
N TYR A 174 -4.88 1.59 -3.92
CA TYR A 174 -4.86 1.79 -5.38
C TYR A 174 -4.42 3.18 -5.84
N ARG A 175 -3.78 3.94 -4.99
CA ARG A 175 -3.23 5.28 -5.26
C ARG A 175 -1.71 5.25 -5.24
N ALA A 176 -1.10 6.04 -6.13
CA ALA A 176 0.34 6.24 -6.12
C ALA A 176 0.79 6.88 -4.81
N ASN A 177 1.97 6.54 -4.35
CA ASN A 177 2.61 7.09 -3.13
C ASN A 177 1.79 6.90 -1.84
N ARG A 178 0.81 5.97 -1.82
CA ARG A 178 0.04 5.64 -0.63
C ARG A 178 0.16 4.16 -0.29
N SER A 179 0.10 3.84 0.99
CA SER A 179 0.32 2.49 1.52
C SER A 179 -0.51 2.23 2.78
N THR A 180 -0.51 0.98 3.22
CA THR A 180 -1.07 0.59 4.52
C THR A 180 -0.39 1.32 5.68
N GLU A 181 0.92 1.58 5.58
CA GLU A 181 1.66 2.35 6.60
C GLU A 181 1.13 3.77 6.77
N ASP A 182 0.70 4.42 5.67
CA ASP A 182 0.15 5.78 5.76
C ASP A 182 -1.21 5.81 6.43
N ALA A 183 -2.08 4.88 6.05
CA ALA A 183 -3.39 4.73 6.67
C ALA A 183 -3.24 4.52 8.20
N ILE A 184 -2.35 3.61 8.61
CA ILE A 184 -2.06 3.33 10.01
C ILE A 184 -1.44 4.57 10.69
N ALA A 185 -0.49 5.23 10.04
CA ALA A 185 0.20 6.39 10.61
C ALA A 185 -0.73 7.58 10.85
N ILE A 186 -1.63 7.88 9.90
CA ILE A 186 -2.65 8.93 10.04
C ILE A 186 -3.65 8.57 11.14
N THR A 187 -4.18 7.34 11.15
CA THR A 187 -5.09 6.85 12.20
C THR A 187 -4.48 7.05 13.59
N LEU A 188 -3.25 6.57 13.77
CA LEU A 188 -2.55 6.69 15.06
C LEU A 188 -2.21 8.13 15.41
N HIS A 189 -1.79 8.94 14.44
CA HIS A 189 -1.46 10.34 14.68
C HIS A 189 -2.69 11.13 15.12
N SER A 190 -3.82 11.04 14.41
CA SER A 190 -5.05 11.73 14.76
C SER A 190 -5.53 11.30 16.16
N THR A 191 -5.51 9.99 16.44
CA THR A 191 -5.86 9.46 17.75
C THR A 191 -4.94 9.99 18.86
N LEU A 192 -3.62 9.89 18.68
CA LEU A 192 -2.64 10.29 19.69
C LEU A 192 -2.63 11.80 19.92
N SER A 193 -2.76 12.61 18.86
CA SER A 193 -2.84 14.06 18.97
C SER A 193 -4.09 14.50 19.75
N HIS A 194 -5.22 13.82 19.55
CA HIS A 194 -6.43 14.07 20.30
C HIS A 194 -6.25 13.72 21.80
N LEU A 195 -5.61 12.60 22.09
CA LEU A 195 -5.35 12.13 23.46
C LEU A 195 -4.32 12.97 24.23
N GLU A 196 -3.69 13.97 23.61
CA GLU A 196 -2.88 14.98 24.31
C GLU A 196 -3.75 15.95 25.15
N HIS A 197 -5.05 16.04 24.88
CA HIS A 197 -5.95 16.92 25.60
C HIS A 197 -6.58 16.18 26.79
N PRO A 198 -6.77 16.86 27.94
CA PRO A 198 -7.40 16.25 29.10
C PRO A 198 -8.87 15.95 28.84
N GLY A 199 -9.39 14.91 29.48
CA GLY A 199 -10.81 14.52 29.37
C GLY A 199 -11.19 13.84 28.05
N THR A 200 -10.20 13.49 27.20
CA THR A 200 -10.44 12.91 25.86
C THR A 200 -10.19 11.40 25.84
N TYR A 201 -10.87 10.73 24.92
CA TYR A 201 -10.60 9.35 24.53
C TYR A 201 -10.98 9.14 23.05
N ALA A 202 -10.67 7.98 22.50
CA ALA A 202 -10.97 7.69 21.10
C ALA A 202 -11.68 6.33 20.94
N ARG A 203 -12.55 6.25 19.94
CA ARG A 203 -13.15 5.00 19.48
C ARG A 203 -12.70 4.73 18.06
N LEU A 204 -12.15 3.53 17.82
CA LEU A 204 -11.79 3.07 16.48
C LEU A 204 -12.74 1.92 16.10
N LEU A 205 -13.59 2.15 15.12
CA LEU A 205 -14.49 1.15 14.56
C LEU A 205 -13.91 0.62 13.26
N PHE A 206 -13.58 -0.67 13.22
CA PHE A 206 -13.08 -1.37 12.04
C PHE A 206 -14.26 -2.09 11.37
N ILE A 207 -14.57 -1.72 10.16
CA ILE A 207 -15.69 -2.21 9.37
C ILE A 207 -15.20 -3.12 8.27
N ASP A 208 -15.80 -4.31 8.16
CA ASP A 208 -15.60 -5.26 7.06
C ASP A 208 -16.91 -5.33 6.24
N TYR A 209 -16.82 -5.15 4.93
CA TYR A 209 -17.96 -5.34 4.04
C TYR A 209 -17.94 -6.72 3.41
N SER A 210 -19.11 -7.35 3.34
CA SER A 210 -19.26 -8.66 2.71
C SER A 210 -19.21 -8.52 1.20
N SER A 211 -18.21 -9.18 0.54
CA SER A 211 -18.15 -9.28 -0.93
C SER A 211 -18.23 -7.95 -1.68
N ALA A 212 -17.63 -6.89 -1.15
CA ALA A 212 -17.75 -5.50 -1.57
C ALA A 212 -17.61 -5.26 -3.11
N PHE A 213 -16.72 -5.97 -3.78
CA PHE A 213 -16.57 -5.86 -5.25
C PHE A 213 -17.75 -6.49 -6.02
N ASN A 214 -18.43 -7.47 -5.44
CA ASN A 214 -19.52 -8.19 -6.11
C ASN A 214 -20.88 -7.49 -5.93
N THR A 215 -20.95 -6.43 -5.11
CA THR A 215 -22.18 -5.71 -4.79
C THR A 215 -22.27 -4.34 -5.45
N ILE A 216 -21.29 -3.95 -6.24
CA ILE A 216 -21.30 -2.68 -7.00
C ILE A 216 -22.51 -2.66 -7.93
N ILE A 217 -23.35 -1.65 -7.83
CA ILE A 217 -24.47 -1.41 -8.71
C ILE A 217 -24.04 -0.41 -9.79
N PRO A 218 -24.04 -0.80 -11.09
CA PRO A 218 -23.56 0.07 -12.15
C PRO A 218 -24.26 1.42 -12.19
N ASP A 219 -25.60 1.46 -12.05
CA ASP A 219 -26.35 2.73 -12.12
C ASP A 219 -25.96 3.71 -11.00
N ILE A 220 -25.77 3.22 -9.77
CA ILE A 220 -25.29 4.05 -8.65
C ILE A 220 -23.88 4.56 -8.97
N LEU A 221 -23.00 3.71 -9.47
CA LEU A 221 -21.65 4.12 -9.85
C LEU A 221 -21.70 5.21 -10.92
N ILE A 222 -22.48 5.00 -11.99
CA ILE A 222 -22.58 5.95 -13.10
C ILE A 222 -23.07 7.32 -12.63
N ASN A 223 -24.08 7.36 -11.77
CA ASN A 223 -24.57 8.62 -11.18
C ASN A 223 -23.46 9.36 -10.40
N LYS A 224 -22.67 8.61 -9.61
CA LYS A 224 -21.51 9.19 -8.89
C LYS A 224 -20.42 9.69 -9.84
N LEU A 225 -20.14 8.96 -10.95
CA LEU A 225 -19.16 9.38 -11.95
C LEU A 225 -19.58 10.65 -12.68
N LEU A 226 -20.86 10.78 -13.03
CA LEU A 226 -21.43 12.00 -13.60
C LEU A 226 -21.34 13.17 -12.61
N GLY A 227 -21.63 12.93 -11.33
CA GLY A 227 -21.44 13.91 -10.24
C GLY A 227 -19.98 14.33 -10.02
N LEU A 228 -19.02 13.49 -10.39
CA LEU A 228 -17.59 13.80 -10.43
C LEU A 228 -17.16 14.47 -11.74
N HIS A 229 -18.09 14.85 -12.60
CA HIS A 229 -17.87 15.49 -13.90
C HIS A 229 -17.03 14.65 -14.89
N LEU A 230 -17.05 13.31 -14.78
CA LEU A 230 -16.47 12.47 -15.82
C LEU A 230 -17.27 12.58 -17.12
N PRO A 231 -16.62 12.52 -18.29
CA PRO A 231 -17.32 12.58 -19.58
C PRO A 231 -18.41 11.49 -19.70
N ALA A 232 -19.61 11.87 -20.12
CA ALA A 232 -20.76 10.97 -20.23
C ALA A 232 -20.49 9.77 -21.16
N SER A 233 -19.69 9.98 -22.23
CA SER A 233 -19.22 8.88 -23.10
C SER A 233 -18.40 7.84 -22.36
N THR A 234 -17.51 8.27 -21.46
CA THR A 234 -16.73 7.37 -20.60
C THR A 234 -17.63 6.67 -19.58
N CYS A 235 -18.61 7.37 -19.01
CA CYS A 235 -19.59 6.78 -18.10
C CYS A 235 -20.46 5.71 -18.79
N ALA A 236 -20.94 5.97 -20.02
CA ALA A 236 -21.69 5.01 -20.83
C ALA A 236 -20.84 3.74 -21.12
N TRP A 237 -19.57 3.92 -21.48
CA TRP A 237 -18.66 2.81 -21.72
C TRP A 237 -18.41 1.99 -20.44
N ILE A 238 -18.25 2.64 -19.28
CA ILE A 238 -18.09 1.94 -17.98
C ILE A 238 -19.36 1.17 -17.62
N LYS A 239 -20.54 1.74 -17.92
CA LYS A 239 -21.81 1.04 -17.70
C LYS A 239 -21.86 -0.24 -18.51
N ASP A 240 -21.53 -0.19 -19.80
CA ASP A 240 -21.47 -1.38 -20.66
C ASP A 240 -20.40 -2.39 -20.19
N PHE A 241 -19.24 -1.90 -19.67
CA PHE A 241 -18.20 -2.76 -19.09
C PHE A 241 -18.72 -3.58 -17.90
N LEU A 242 -19.63 -3.04 -17.10
CA LEU A 242 -20.18 -3.70 -15.92
C LEU A 242 -21.48 -4.48 -16.18
N SER A 243 -22.09 -4.34 -17.36
CA SER A 243 -23.37 -4.95 -17.70
C SER A 243 -23.20 -6.15 -18.64
N ASN A 244 -24.13 -7.10 -18.55
CA ASN A 244 -24.21 -8.27 -19.44
C ASN A 244 -22.88 -9.02 -19.59
N ARG A 245 -22.26 -9.39 -18.47
CA ARG A 245 -20.94 -10.05 -18.43
C ARG A 245 -21.11 -11.56 -18.26
N PRO A 246 -20.75 -12.39 -19.27
CA PRO A 246 -20.75 -13.84 -19.13
C PRO A 246 -19.68 -14.29 -18.14
N GLN A 247 -20.07 -15.14 -17.19
CA GLN A 247 -19.21 -15.72 -16.18
C GLN A 247 -19.34 -17.24 -16.15
N GLN A 248 -18.22 -17.94 -16.02
CA GLN A 248 -18.17 -19.38 -15.78
C GLN A 248 -17.18 -19.68 -14.67
N VAL A 249 -17.42 -20.70 -13.84
CA VAL A 249 -16.49 -21.15 -12.80
C VAL A 249 -15.73 -22.37 -13.28
N ARG A 250 -14.39 -22.33 -13.14
CA ARG A 250 -13.51 -23.47 -13.42
C ARG A 250 -13.02 -24.09 -12.13
N LEU A 251 -13.26 -25.38 -11.97
CA LEU A 251 -12.80 -26.19 -10.85
C LEU A 251 -12.07 -27.43 -11.38
N GLY A 252 -10.75 -27.38 -11.43
CA GLY A 252 -9.94 -28.40 -12.10
C GLY A 252 -10.24 -28.47 -13.60
N PRO A 253 -10.63 -29.65 -14.13
CA PRO A 253 -11.03 -29.82 -15.53
C PRO A 253 -12.47 -29.34 -15.81
N HIS A 254 -13.30 -29.19 -14.78
CA HIS A 254 -14.73 -28.88 -14.93
C HIS A 254 -14.95 -27.39 -15.08
N LEU A 255 -15.84 -27.03 -16.01
CA LEU A 255 -16.29 -25.67 -16.28
C LEU A 255 -17.82 -25.65 -16.13
N SER A 256 -18.33 -24.66 -15.41
CA SER A 256 -19.77 -24.48 -15.24
C SER A 256 -20.44 -23.94 -16.51
N SER A 257 -21.76 -23.99 -16.55
CA SER A 257 -22.57 -23.26 -17.50
C SER A 257 -22.35 -21.75 -17.38
N PRO A 258 -22.48 -20.95 -18.47
CA PRO A 258 -22.34 -19.51 -18.40
C PRO A 258 -23.55 -18.89 -17.68
N LEU A 259 -23.26 -17.94 -16.77
CA LEU A 259 -24.25 -17.04 -16.18
C LEU A 259 -23.90 -15.60 -16.60
N THR A 260 -24.92 -14.81 -16.91
CA THR A 260 -24.74 -13.39 -17.24
C THR A 260 -24.96 -12.52 -16.02
N LEU A 261 -24.02 -11.62 -15.75
CA LEU A 261 -24.05 -10.72 -14.60
C LEU A 261 -24.06 -9.27 -15.03
N SER A 262 -24.87 -8.45 -14.35
CA SER A 262 -24.94 -7.00 -14.48
C SER A 262 -24.69 -6.28 -13.14
N THR A 263 -24.34 -7.04 -12.10
CA THR A 263 -23.97 -6.52 -10.78
C THR A 263 -22.51 -6.83 -10.47
N GLY A 264 -21.88 -6.00 -9.66
CA GLY A 264 -20.51 -6.16 -9.23
C GLY A 264 -19.46 -5.80 -10.29
N SER A 265 -18.21 -5.96 -9.91
CA SER A 265 -17.04 -5.76 -10.77
C SER A 265 -16.08 -6.94 -10.65
N PRO A 266 -15.55 -7.50 -11.75
CA PRO A 266 -14.76 -8.73 -11.71
C PRO A 266 -13.46 -8.58 -10.90
N GLN A 267 -13.23 -9.46 -9.95
CA GLN A 267 -11.99 -9.47 -9.16
C GLN A 267 -10.83 -10.00 -10.01
N GLY A 268 -10.03 -9.12 -10.59
CA GLY A 268 -8.90 -9.49 -11.46
C GLY A 268 -8.78 -8.63 -12.71
N CYS A 269 -9.75 -7.74 -12.94
CA CYS A 269 -9.69 -6.67 -13.93
C CYS A 269 -8.77 -5.53 -13.47
N VAL A 270 -8.40 -4.66 -14.39
CA VAL A 270 -7.57 -3.47 -14.10
C VAL A 270 -8.42 -2.33 -13.54
N LEU A 271 -9.65 -2.17 -14.06
CA LEU A 271 -10.57 -1.12 -13.66
C LEU A 271 -11.23 -1.36 -12.31
N SER A 272 -11.54 -2.62 -11.94
CA SER A 272 -12.32 -2.93 -10.74
C SER A 272 -11.83 -2.22 -9.47
N PRO A 273 -10.52 -2.16 -9.16
CA PRO A 273 -10.03 -1.42 -8.01
C PRO A 273 -10.32 0.09 -8.06
N LEU A 274 -10.18 0.69 -9.24
CA LEU A 274 -10.47 2.12 -9.43
C LEU A 274 -11.96 2.39 -9.32
N LEU A 275 -12.81 1.57 -9.96
CA LEU A 275 -14.27 1.72 -9.92
C LEU A 275 -14.81 1.59 -8.49
N TYR A 276 -14.26 0.66 -7.70
CA TYR A 276 -14.62 0.54 -6.28
C TYR A 276 -14.24 1.80 -5.49
N THR A 277 -13.05 2.36 -5.73
CA THR A 277 -12.62 3.61 -5.10
C THR A 277 -13.55 4.78 -5.45
N LEU A 278 -14.00 4.84 -6.71
CA LEU A 278 -14.96 5.85 -7.18
C LEU A 278 -16.36 5.62 -6.60
N TYR A 279 -16.77 4.37 -6.44
CA TYR A 279 -18.04 3.99 -5.85
C TYR A 279 -18.18 4.41 -4.38
N THR A 280 -17.05 4.39 -3.64
CA THR A 280 -17.00 4.72 -2.21
C THR A 280 -16.46 6.13 -1.94
N SER A 281 -16.30 6.97 -2.95
CA SER A 281 -15.63 8.26 -2.83
C SER A 281 -16.41 9.29 -2.02
N ASP A 282 -17.73 9.22 -2.06
CA ASP A 282 -18.65 10.07 -1.31
C ASP A 282 -18.81 9.68 0.17
N CYS A 283 -18.23 8.55 0.58
CA CYS A 283 -18.14 8.18 1.98
C CYS A 283 -17.09 9.04 2.68
N SER A 284 -17.52 10.13 3.28
CA SER A 284 -16.69 11.09 4.01
C SER A 284 -17.33 11.41 5.38
N PRO A 285 -16.53 11.82 6.39
CA PRO A 285 -17.08 12.13 7.70
C PRO A 285 -17.99 13.36 7.65
N SER A 286 -19.09 13.30 8.39
CA SER A 286 -20.07 14.38 8.53
C SER A 286 -19.68 15.40 9.59
N HIS A 287 -18.84 15.02 10.55
CA HIS A 287 -18.40 15.87 11.64
C HIS A 287 -16.86 15.90 11.75
N PRO A 288 -16.25 17.08 12.04
CA PRO A 288 -14.79 17.23 12.09
C PRO A 288 -14.11 16.45 13.24
N SER A 289 -14.84 16.03 14.27
CA SER A 289 -14.33 15.12 15.32
C SER A 289 -14.21 13.67 14.86
N ASN A 290 -14.68 13.35 13.66
CA ASN A 290 -14.60 12.01 13.11
C ASN A 290 -13.65 11.97 11.91
N LEU A 291 -13.04 10.81 11.71
CA LEU A 291 -12.21 10.56 10.54
C LEU A 291 -12.58 9.20 9.96
N ILE A 292 -12.80 9.15 8.65
CA ILE A 292 -13.05 7.89 7.93
C ILE A 292 -11.80 7.57 7.11
N ILE A 293 -11.11 6.50 7.48
CA ILE A 293 -9.92 5.97 6.78
C ILE A 293 -10.35 4.76 5.94
N LYS A 294 -10.04 4.80 4.64
CA LYS A 294 -10.39 3.73 3.69
C LYS A 294 -9.13 3.10 3.10
N PHE A 295 -9.12 1.78 3.03
CA PHE A 295 -8.12 1.01 2.31
C PHE A 295 -8.82 -0.09 1.48
N ALA A 296 -9.21 0.21 0.26
CA ALA A 296 -10.14 -0.57 -0.54
C ALA A 296 -11.49 -0.70 0.16
N ASP A 297 -11.88 -1.93 0.50
CA ASP A 297 -13.08 -2.27 1.24
C ASP A 297 -12.93 -2.16 2.77
N ASP A 298 -11.69 -2.21 3.29
CA ASP A 298 -11.45 -1.96 4.72
C ASP A 298 -11.74 -0.48 5.05
N THR A 299 -12.73 -0.23 5.90
CA THR A 299 -13.13 1.10 6.34
C THR A 299 -12.98 1.21 7.87
N THR A 300 -12.38 2.30 8.33
CA THR A 300 -12.19 2.58 9.76
C THR A 300 -12.73 3.94 10.10
N VAL A 301 -13.63 4.01 11.08
CA VAL A 301 -14.11 5.27 11.67
C VAL A 301 -13.35 5.54 12.94
N VAL A 302 -12.73 6.70 13.01
CA VAL A 302 -12.01 7.20 14.19
C VAL A 302 -12.86 8.31 14.80
N GLY A 303 -13.46 8.04 15.95
CA GLY A 303 -14.18 9.03 16.75
C GLY A 303 -13.26 9.62 17.82
N LEU A 304 -13.10 10.93 17.79
CA LEU A 304 -12.28 11.71 18.72
C LEU A 304 -13.22 12.36 19.74
N ILE A 305 -13.35 11.73 20.91
CA ILE A 305 -14.37 12.06 21.91
C ILE A 305 -13.79 13.02 22.96
N SER A 306 -14.48 14.11 23.22
CA SER A 306 -14.14 15.11 24.26
C SER A 306 -15.29 15.22 25.26
N GLY A 307 -14.99 15.39 26.55
CA GLY A 307 -15.99 15.59 27.59
C GLY A 307 -16.96 14.41 27.80
N GLY A 308 -16.71 13.27 27.17
CA GLY A 308 -17.59 12.10 27.23
C GLY A 308 -18.76 12.12 26.25
N ASP A 309 -18.90 13.16 25.43
CA ASP A 309 -19.95 13.27 24.43
C ASP A 309 -19.62 12.43 23.17
N GLU A 310 -20.38 11.37 22.95
CA GLU A 310 -20.27 10.45 21.82
C GLU A 310 -21.30 10.72 20.71
N THR A 311 -22.12 11.75 20.82
CA THR A 311 -23.24 12.00 19.90
C THR A 311 -22.76 12.06 18.46
N ALA A 312 -21.81 12.93 18.14
CA ALA A 312 -21.26 13.06 16.79
C ALA A 312 -20.66 11.75 16.23
N TYR A 313 -20.04 10.95 17.09
CA TYR A 313 -19.49 9.65 16.67
C TYR A 313 -20.59 8.62 16.41
N ARG A 314 -21.62 8.57 17.26
CA ARG A 314 -22.73 7.63 17.10
C ARG A 314 -23.57 7.96 15.86
N ASP A 315 -23.82 9.24 15.62
CA ASP A 315 -24.51 9.73 14.43
C ASP A 315 -23.73 9.40 13.16
N GLU A 316 -22.40 9.57 13.18
CA GLU A 316 -21.52 9.17 12.07
C GLU A 316 -21.65 7.68 11.73
N VAL A 317 -21.65 6.81 12.76
CA VAL A 317 -21.78 5.37 12.57
C VAL A 317 -23.16 5.01 11.99
N GLN A 318 -24.23 5.67 12.42
CA GLN A 318 -25.57 5.47 11.86
C GLN A 318 -25.66 5.95 10.41
N GLN A 319 -25.11 7.13 10.10
CA GLN A 319 -25.06 7.67 8.73
C GLN A 319 -24.25 6.76 7.80
N LEU A 320 -23.11 6.25 8.28
CA LEU A 320 -22.30 5.30 7.52
C LEU A 320 -23.04 3.98 7.27
N SER A 321 -23.83 3.51 8.22
CA SER A 321 -24.65 2.32 8.04
C SER A 321 -25.76 2.54 7.01
N ALA A 322 -26.45 3.70 7.06
CA ALA A 322 -27.45 4.09 6.09
C ALA A 322 -26.83 4.27 4.69
N TRP A 323 -25.67 4.94 4.61
CA TRP A 323 -24.91 5.09 3.37
C TRP A 323 -24.52 3.71 2.78
N GLY A 324 -24.06 2.79 3.63
CA GLY A 324 -23.74 1.42 3.22
C GLY A 324 -24.95 0.71 2.62
N SER A 325 -26.09 0.79 3.27
CA SER A 325 -27.36 0.20 2.79
C SER A 325 -27.81 0.81 1.46
N ALA A 326 -27.75 2.14 1.33
CA ALA A 326 -28.08 2.85 0.07
C ALA A 326 -27.13 2.49 -1.09
N ASN A 327 -25.89 2.09 -0.78
CA ASN A 327 -24.91 1.63 -1.75
C ASN A 327 -24.81 0.11 -1.85
N TYR A 328 -25.75 -0.64 -1.31
CA TYR A 328 -25.77 -2.11 -1.34
C TYR A 328 -24.51 -2.78 -0.78
N LEU A 329 -23.79 -2.09 0.11
CA LEU A 329 -22.65 -2.62 0.82
C LEU A 329 -23.12 -3.27 2.13
N GLN A 330 -23.08 -4.60 2.17
CA GLN A 330 -23.51 -5.35 3.36
C GLN A 330 -22.41 -5.38 4.42
N LEU A 331 -22.70 -4.81 5.57
CA LEU A 331 -21.80 -4.82 6.72
C LEU A 331 -21.67 -6.24 7.29
N ASN A 332 -20.44 -6.70 7.47
CA ASN A 332 -20.14 -7.98 8.10
C ASN A 332 -20.08 -7.82 9.62
N LYS A 333 -21.21 -8.06 10.28
CA LYS A 333 -21.38 -7.89 11.72
C LYS A 333 -20.34 -8.66 12.55
N SER A 334 -20.04 -9.91 12.16
CA SER A 334 -19.12 -10.78 12.92
C SER A 334 -17.65 -10.37 12.85
N LYS A 335 -17.29 -9.58 11.84
CA LYS A 335 -15.91 -9.08 11.66
C LYS A 335 -15.74 -7.61 12.03
N THR A 336 -16.85 -6.87 12.14
CA THR A 336 -16.84 -5.48 12.58
C THR A 336 -16.54 -5.41 14.07
N LYS A 337 -15.54 -4.62 14.46
CA LYS A 337 -15.06 -4.53 15.85
C LYS A 337 -14.76 -3.10 16.22
N VAL A 338 -14.95 -2.77 17.51
CA VAL A 338 -14.59 -1.48 18.08
C VAL A 338 -13.49 -1.63 19.12
N ILE A 339 -12.48 -0.75 19.07
CA ILE A 339 -11.48 -0.56 20.12
C ILE A 339 -11.75 0.80 20.77
N ILE A 340 -11.73 0.84 22.10
CA ILE A 340 -11.79 2.08 22.87
C ILE A 340 -10.43 2.34 23.47
N ILE A 341 -9.86 3.51 23.18
CA ILE A 341 -8.56 3.96 23.65
C ILE A 341 -8.81 5.08 24.64
N ASP A 342 -8.72 4.75 25.93
CA ASP A 342 -8.98 5.66 27.03
C ASP A 342 -7.88 5.56 28.09
N PHE A 343 -7.16 6.66 28.30
CA PHE A 343 -6.07 6.76 29.27
C PHE A 343 -6.43 7.64 30.47
N ARG A 344 -7.71 7.98 30.62
CA ARG A 344 -8.18 8.76 31.77
C ARG A 344 -8.06 7.94 33.04
N ARG A 345 -7.67 8.58 34.13
CA ARG A 345 -7.48 7.90 35.43
C ARG A 345 -8.79 7.34 35.97
N HIS A 346 -9.90 8.05 35.76
CA HIS A 346 -11.25 7.64 36.15
C HIS A 346 -12.12 7.59 34.89
N SER A 347 -12.09 6.44 34.24
CA SER A 347 -12.91 6.21 33.05
C SER A 347 -14.24 5.60 33.43
N PRO A 348 -15.38 6.22 33.12
CA PRO A 348 -16.69 5.60 33.31
C PRO A 348 -16.84 4.38 32.37
N ALA A 349 -17.77 3.52 32.69
CA ALA A 349 -18.11 2.42 31.80
C ALA A 349 -18.60 2.97 30.44
N HIS A 350 -17.98 2.53 29.35
CA HIS A 350 -18.36 2.97 28.02
C HIS A 350 -19.61 2.22 27.55
N ALA A 351 -20.61 2.93 27.10
CA ALA A 351 -21.81 2.36 26.53
C ALA A 351 -21.51 1.53 25.26
N PRO A 352 -22.19 0.39 25.06
CA PRO A 352 -22.03 -0.42 23.88
C PRO A 352 -22.41 0.36 22.61
N LEU A 353 -21.78 0.00 21.49
CA LEU A 353 -22.09 0.54 20.18
C LEU A 353 -23.03 -0.45 19.47
N HIS A 354 -24.14 0.07 18.92
CA HIS A 354 -25.08 -0.73 18.13
C HIS A 354 -25.09 -0.22 16.68
N ILE A 355 -25.17 -1.15 15.74
CA ILE A 355 -25.34 -0.87 14.30
C ILE A 355 -26.52 -1.72 13.82
N ASN A 356 -27.57 -1.09 13.34
CA ASN A 356 -28.82 -1.76 12.90
C ASN A 356 -29.39 -2.71 13.97
N GLY A 357 -29.38 -2.31 15.24
CA GLY A 357 -29.88 -3.08 16.37
C GLY A 357 -28.91 -4.12 16.94
N ASP A 358 -27.83 -4.45 16.23
CA ASP A 358 -26.81 -5.41 16.70
C ASP A 358 -25.70 -4.75 17.50
N CYS A 359 -25.31 -5.35 18.62
CA CYS A 359 -24.17 -4.87 19.41
C CYS A 359 -22.84 -5.20 18.72
N VAL A 360 -22.01 -4.19 18.54
CA VAL A 360 -20.67 -4.34 17.99
C VAL A 360 -19.70 -4.89 19.04
N GLU A 361 -18.94 -5.92 18.69
CA GLU A 361 -17.94 -6.51 19.56
C GLU A 361 -16.86 -5.50 19.96
N ARG A 362 -16.71 -5.26 21.28
CA ARG A 362 -15.57 -4.52 21.83
C ARG A 362 -14.37 -5.46 21.96
N ALA A 363 -13.31 -5.18 21.26
CA ALA A 363 -12.10 -5.98 21.27
C ALA A 363 -10.96 -5.24 22.00
N PRO A 364 -10.13 -5.92 22.81
CA PRO A 364 -8.93 -5.32 23.40
C PRO A 364 -7.84 -5.04 22.37
N SER A 365 -7.88 -5.75 21.24
CA SER A 365 -7.00 -5.51 20.10
C SER A 365 -7.66 -5.95 18.80
N CYS A 366 -7.31 -5.29 17.70
CA CYS A 366 -7.79 -5.63 16.37
C CYS A 366 -6.65 -5.64 15.35
N LYS A 367 -6.79 -6.49 14.33
CA LYS A 367 -5.84 -6.51 13.21
C LYS A 367 -6.26 -5.49 12.16
N PHE A 368 -5.59 -4.36 12.13
CA PHE A 368 -5.80 -3.28 11.17
C PHE A 368 -4.73 -3.32 10.08
N LEU A 369 -5.14 -3.53 8.83
CA LEU A 369 -4.26 -3.58 7.65
C LEU A 369 -3.00 -4.45 7.87
N GLY A 370 -3.19 -5.61 8.49
CA GLY A 370 -2.10 -6.56 8.75
C GLY A 370 -1.27 -6.33 10.01
N THR A 371 -1.52 -5.26 10.76
CA THR A 371 -0.85 -4.89 12.01
C THR A 371 -1.84 -4.94 13.18
N TYR A 372 -1.43 -5.42 14.35
CA TYR A 372 -2.29 -5.40 15.54
C TYR A 372 -2.20 -4.06 16.25
N ILE A 373 -3.36 -3.44 16.48
CA ILE A 373 -3.55 -2.27 17.33
C ILE A 373 -4.29 -2.71 18.59
N SER A 374 -3.80 -2.33 19.76
CA SER A 374 -4.44 -2.61 21.07
C SER A 374 -5.00 -1.34 21.69
N GLN A 375 -5.91 -1.48 22.65
CA GLN A 375 -6.49 -0.37 23.41
C GLN A 375 -5.42 0.42 24.20
N GLU A 376 -4.31 -0.21 24.59
CA GLU A 376 -3.18 0.43 25.25
C GLU A 376 -2.21 1.10 24.25
N LEU A 377 -2.43 0.95 22.94
CA LEU A 377 -1.52 1.34 21.86
C LEU A 377 -0.11 0.77 22.04
N SER A 378 0.01 -0.40 22.65
CA SER A 378 1.27 -1.12 22.77
C SER A 378 1.54 -1.98 21.54
N TRP A 379 2.80 -2.18 21.21
CA TRP A 379 3.20 -2.98 20.06
C TRP A 379 3.51 -4.44 20.40
N SER A 380 3.38 -4.85 21.67
CA SER A 380 3.79 -6.18 22.15
C SER A 380 3.03 -7.33 21.50
N THR A 381 1.71 -7.19 21.32
CA THR A 381 0.89 -8.18 20.61
C THR A 381 1.36 -8.34 19.16
N ASN A 382 1.61 -7.22 18.48
CA ASN A 382 2.11 -7.22 17.10
C ASN A 382 3.52 -7.82 17.01
N THR A 383 4.42 -7.47 17.93
CA THR A 383 5.79 -7.99 18.03
C THR A 383 5.78 -9.50 18.22
N THR A 384 4.93 -10.03 19.10
CA THR A 384 4.79 -11.47 19.33
C THR A 384 4.34 -12.19 18.05
N ALA A 385 3.35 -11.65 17.35
CA ALA A 385 2.86 -12.22 16.09
C ALA A 385 3.95 -12.22 14.99
N ILE A 386 4.69 -11.12 14.84
CA ILE A 386 5.80 -10.97 13.89
C ILE A 386 6.93 -11.96 14.23
N LYS A 387 7.36 -12.00 15.52
CA LYS A 387 8.41 -12.89 16.00
C LYS A 387 8.08 -14.35 15.70
N LYS A 388 6.86 -14.80 16.01
CA LYS A 388 6.41 -16.18 15.72
C LYS A 388 6.54 -16.52 14.23
N LYS A 389 6.08 -15.65 13.34
CA LYS A 389 6.20 -15.85 11.88
C LYS A 389 7.65 -15.86 11.42
N ALA A 390 8.46 -14.92 11.91
CA ALA A 390 9.86 -14.80 11.54
C ALA A 390 10.67 -16.02 12.00
N GLN A 391 10.42 -16.54 13.20
CA GLN A 391 11.06 -17.74 13.73
C GLN A 391 10.72 -18.99 12.92
N GLN A 392 9.45 -19.15 12.48
CA GLN A 392 9.07 -20.25 11.58
C GLN A 392 9.87 -20.20 10.28
N ARG A 393 10.06 -19.00 9.71
CA ARG A 393 10.82 -18.83 8.46
C ARG A 393 12.33 -18.97 8.66
N LEU A 394 12.83 -18.62 9.85
CA LEU A 394 14.22 -18.85 10.23
C LEU A 394 14.55 -20.35 10.29
N HIS A 395 13.59 -21.19 10.70
CA HIS A 395 13.73 -22.65 10.63
C HIS A 395 13.97 -23.12 9.19
N PHE A 396 13.19 -22.63 8.23
CA PHE A 396 13.41 -22.95 6.81
C PHE A 396 14.76 -22.46 6.29
N LEU A 397 15.21 -21.29 6.72
CA LEU A 397 16.54 -20.78 6.34
C LEU A 397 17.66 -21.72 6.83
N ARG A 398 17.53 -22.31 8.04
CA ARG A 398 18.46 -23.33 8.55
C ARG A 398 18.47 -24.59 7.69
N ILE A 399 17.29 -25.08 7.29
CA ILE A 399 17.17 -26.24 6.39
C ILE A 399 17.86 -25.97 5.05
N LEU A 400 17.64 -24.78 4.45
CA LEU A 400 18.27 -24.40 3.20
C LEU A 400 19.81 -24.33 3.33
N ARG A 401 20.32 -23.83 4.46
CA ARG A 401 21.77 -23.85 4.75
C ARG A 401 22.32 -25.26 4.91
N LYS A 402 21.60 -26.14 5.60
CA LYS A 402 21.98 -27.55 5.77
C LYS A 402 22.06 -28.29 4.42
N ASN A 403 21.23 -27.92 3.46
CA ASN A 403 21.24 -28.42 2.09
C ASN A 403 22.22 -27.67 1.17
N HIS A 404 23.23 -27.02 1.73
CA HIS A 404 24.35 -26.39 1.02
C HIS A 404 23.96 -25.37 -0.04
N LEU A 405 22.81 -24.66 0.11
CA LEU A 405 22.44 -23.59 -0.80
C LEU A 405 23.48 -22.46 -0.77
N GLN A 406 23.76 -21.91 -1.96
CA GLN A 406 24.68 -20.80 -2.11
C GLN A 406 24.26 -19.58 -1.25
N ARG A 407 25.23 -18.88 -0.69
CA ARG A 407 25.06 -17.69 0.16
C ARG A 407 24.12 -16.66 -0.45
N LYS A 408 24.25 -16.38 -1.74
CA LYS A 408 23.40 -15.43 -2.47
C LYS A 408 21.90 -15.80 -2.43
N LEU A 409 21.59 -17.09 -2.52
CA LEU A 409 20.22 -17.60 -2.44
C LEU A 409 19.68 -17.54 -1.00
N LEU A 410 20.51 -17.84 -0.01
CA LEU A 410 20.15 -17.72 1.41
C LEU A 410 19.81 -16.27 1.79
N VAL A 411 20.61 -15.29 1.34
CA VAL A 411 20.35 -13.87 1.56
C VAL A 411 19.08 -13.43 0.83
N SER A 412 18.86 -13.90 -0.39
CA SER A 412 17.63 -13.61 -1.14
C SER A 412 16.39 -14.17 -0.44
N PHE A 413 16.48 -15.40 0.08
CA PHE A 413 15.41 -16.00 0.89
C PHE A 413 15.16 -15.18 2.18
N TYR A 414 16.21 -14.84 2.91
CA TYR A 414 16.09 -14.02 4.12
C TYR A 414 15.35 -12.70 3.83
N ARG A 415 15.80 -11.95 2.83
CA ARG A 415 15.20 -10.65 2.48
C ARG A 415 13.72 -10.76 2.08
N SER A 416 13.40 -11.74 1.25
CA SER A 416 12.04 -11.90 0.73
C SER A 416 11.07 -12.49 1.76
N THR A 417 11.53 -13.28 2.72
CA THR A 417 10.64 -14.01 3.64
C THR A 417 10.73 -13.55 5.09
N ILE A 418 11.92 -13.31 5.62
CA ILE A 418 12.12 -12.95 7.05
C ILE A 418 12.14 -11.44 7.21
N GLU A 419 13.06 -10.75 6.53
CA GLU A 419 13.18 -9.29 6.61
C GLU A 419 11.88 -8.59 6.22
N SER A 420 11.20 -9.06 5.17
CA SER A 420 9.90 -8.52 4.74
C SER A 420 8.84 -8.57 5.85
N VAL A 421 8.83 -9.60 6.70
CA VAL A 421 7.93 -9.69 7.87
C VAL A 421 8.39 -8.80 9.00
N LEU A 422 9.69 -8.83 9.32
CA LEU A 422 10.27 -7.98 10.37
C LEU A 422 10.09 -6.49 10.09
N THR A 423 10.02 -6.10 8.83
CA THR A 423 9.96 -4.69 8.41
C THR A 423 8.59 -4.25 7.91
N TYR A 424 7.57 -5.11 7.96
CA TYR A 424 6.20 -4.70 7.62
C TYR A 424 5.71 -3.63 8.59
N CYS A 425 5.22 -2.51 8.07
CA CYS A 425 4.78 -1.33 8.84
C CYS A 425 5.78 -0.86 9.92
N ILE A 426 7.08 -1.00 9.66
CA ILE A 426 8.12 -0.67 10.64
C ILE A 426 8.15 0.82 10.95
N THR A 427 7.82 1.68 9.99
CA THR A 427 7.83 3.13 10.19
C THR A 427 6.77 3.56 11.19
N ALA A 428 5.59 2.94 11.16
CA ALA A 428 4.50 3.26 12.08
C ALA A 428 4.73 2.75 13.52
N ARG A 429 5.54 1.69 13.70
CA ARG A 429 5.64 0.99 14.99
C ARG A 429 7.00 1.08 15.70
N TYR A 430 8.12 1.23 14.95
CA TYR A 430 9.46 1.08 15.52
C TYR A 430 9.76 2.04 16.67
N ALA A 431 9.50 3.31 16.47
CA ALA A 431 9.78 4.32 17.50
C ALA A 431 8.91 4.13 18.76
N GLY A 432 7.64 3.72 18.58
CA GLY A 432 6.71 3.44 19.68
C GLY A 432 6.86 2.05 20.33
N SER A 433 7.70 1.16 19.75
CA SER A 433 7.97 -0.15 20.35
C SER A 433 8.85 -0.03 21.59
N SER A 434 8.62 -0.88 22.60
CA SER A 434 9.48 -0.96 23.79
C SER A 434 10.89 -1.45 23.42
N ALA A 435 11.87 -1.18 24.28
CA ALA A 435 13.23 -1.70 24.12
C ALA A 435 13.24 -3.24 24.08
N ALA A 436 12.39 -3.88 24.90
CA ALA A 436 12.21 -5.33 24.91
C ALA A 436 11.67 -5.85 23.58
N ASP A 437 10.66 -5.18 22.98
CA ASP A 437 10.10 -5.54 21.68
C ASP A 437 11.15 -5.43 20.56
N ARG A 438 11.91 -4.33 20.53
CA ARG A 438 12.98 -4.13 19.54
C ARG A 438 14.06 -5.19 19.67
N THR A 439 14.51 -5.47 20.89
CA THR A 439 15.49 -6.54 21.17
C THR A 439 14.96 -7.92 20.77
N ALA A 440 13.68 -8.22 21.05
CA ALA A 440 13.06 -9.48 20.68
C ALA A 440 13.02 -9.73 19.17
N LEU A 441 12.85 -8.68 18.36
CA LEU A 441 12.90 -8.77 16.89
C LEU A 441 14.35 -8.80 16.37
N GLN A 442 15.28 -8.05 16.99
CA GLN A 442 16.71 -8.08 16.62
C GLN A 442 17.29 -9.49 16.81
N ARG A 443 16.90 -10.20 17.87
CA ARG A 443 17.30 -11.60 18.13
C ARG A 443 16.86 -12.59 17.05
N VAL A 444 16.08 -12.19 16.04
CA VAL A 444 15.81 -13.01 14.85
C VAL A 444 16.83 -12.74 13.75
N ILE A 445 17.37 -11.51 13.67
CA ILE A 445 18.36 -11.11 12.67
C ILE A 445 19.72 -11.76 12.96
N ASP A 446 20.13 -11.77 14.25
CA ASP A 446 21.45 -12.27 14.65
C ASP A 446 21.72 -13.74 14.24
N PRO A 447 20.81 -14.71 14.49
CA PRO A 447 20.95 -16.06 13.94
C PRO A 447 20.92 -16.10 12.41
N ALA A 448 20.13 -15.25 11.76
CA ALA A 448 20.07 -15.20 10.31
C ALA A 448 21.40 -14.76 9.69
N GLN A 449 22.13 -13.82 10.33
CA GLN A 449 23.51 -13.45 9.93
C GLN A 449 24.44 -14.66 9.97
N LYS A 450 24.43 -15.42 11.08
CA LYS A 450 25.26 -16.63 11.23
C LYS A 450 24.93 -17.68 10.16
N ILE A 451 23.64 -17.89 9.87
CA ILE A 451 23.19 -18.88 8.87
C ILE A 451 23.58 -18.44 7.46
N THR A 452 23.40 -17.17 7.10
CA THR A 452 23.72 -16.65 5.77
C THR A 452 25.22 -16.43 5.58
N GLY A 453 26.00 -16.30 6.66
CA GLY A 453 27.41 -15.94 6.63
C GLY A 453 27.66 -14.53 6.09
N CYS A 454 26.69 -13.61 6.24
CA CYS A 454 26.76 -12.22 5.80
C CYS A 454 26.33 -11.29 6.93
N GLN A 455 26.93 -10.12 6.98
CA GLN A 455 26.40 -9.02 7.76
C GLN A 455 25.05 -8.58 7.18
N LEU A 456 24.04 -8.53 8.02
CA LEU A 456 22.69 -8.09 7.68
C LEU A 456 22.42 -6.76 8.43
N PRO A 457 21.65 -5.85 7.83
CA PRO A 457 21.31 -4.60 8.50
C PRO A 457 20.52 -4.87 9.79
N SER A 458 20.80 -4.09 10.82
CA SER A 458 20.04 -4.10 12.07
C SER A 458 18.60 -3.61 11.85
N LEU A 459 17.72 -3.94 12.80
CA LEU A 459 16.33 -3.47 12.76
C LEU A 459 16.25 -1.93 12.80
N GLU A 460 17.15 -1.28 13.52
CA GLU A 460 17.24 0.17 13.61
C GLU A 460 17.65 0.83 12.29
N GLU A 461 18.68 0.29 11.64
CA GLU A 461 19.12 0.76 10.32
C GLU A 461 18.00 0.64 9.28
N LEU A 462 17.30 -0.52 9.27
CA LEU A 462 16.16 -0.75 8.38
C LEU A 462 15.01 0.23 8.66
N ALA A 463 14.69 0.45 9.94
CA ALA A 463 13.65 1.39 10.36
C ALA A 463 13.99 2.83 9.94
N SER A 464 15.20 3.28 10.23
CA SER A 464 15.70 4.61 9.87
C SER A 464 15.75 4.82 8.35
N PHE A 465 16.20 3.83 7.59
CA PHE A 465 16.22 3.87 6.13
C PHE A 465 14.81 4.00 5.55
N ARG A 466 13.87 3.16 6.02
CA ARG A 466 12.47 3.20 5.55
C ARG A 466 11.76 4.47 5.98
N CYS A 467 12.00 4.97 7.18
CA CYS A 467 11.47 6.24 7.66
C CYS A 467 11.88 7.39 6.72
N ARG A 468 13.17 7.52 6.41
CA ARG A 468 13.67 8.54 5.47
C ARG A 468 13.04 8.44 4.08
N ASN A 469 12.97 7.23 3.54
CA ASN A 469 12.40 7.03 2.20
C ASN A 469 10.90 7.34 2.19
N ARG A 470 10.17 6.95 3.24
CA ARG A 470 8.75 7.22 3.36
C ARG A 470 8.48 8.71 3.47
N THR A 471 9.22 9.40 4.32
CA THR A 471 9.09 10.85 4.50
C THR A 471 9.40 11.61 3.21
N ARG A 472 10.45 11.22 2.47
CA ARG A 472 10.74 11.79 1.15
C ARG A 472 9.59 11.58 0.15
N SER A 473 8.92 10.43 0.20
CA SER A 473 7.76 10.16 -0.65
C SER A 473 6.57 11.05 -0.29
N ILE A 474 6.31 11.30 1.00
CA ILE A 474 5.26 12.20 1.46
C ILE A 474 5.56 13.64 1.02
N LEU A 475 6.80 14.09 1.21
CA LEU A 475 7.22 15.46 0.84
C LEU A 475 7.17 15.75 -0.67
N LYS A 476 7.23 14.73 -1.51
CA LYS A 476 7.13 14.87 -2.99
C LYS A 476 5.70 14.94 -3.50
N ASP A 477 4.72 14.70 -2.67
CA ASP A 477 3.32 14.59 -3.08
C ASP A 477 2.44 15.48 -2.19
N ALA A 478 2.17 16.69 -2.66
CA ALA A 478 1.33 17.65 -1.94
C ALA A 478 -0.12 17.16 -1.71
N ALA A 479 -0.60 16.21 -2.52
CA ALA A 479 -1.91 15.58 -2.33
C ALA A 479 -1.93 14.51 -1.23
N GLN A 480 -0.78 14.18 -0.63
CA GLN A 480 -0.67 13.26 0.49
C GLN A 480 -1.29 13.89 1.75
N PRO A 481 -2.25 13.24 2.43
CA PRO A 481 -2.91 13.81 3.61
C PRO A 481 -1.94 14.27 4.71
N ALA A 482 -0.81 13.60 4.85
CA ALA A 482 0.20 13.92 5.85
C ALA A 482 1.23 14.98 5.40
N HIS A 483 1.13 15.52 4.18
CA HIS A 483 2.11 16.48 3.66
C HIS A 483 2.22 17.73 4.54
N HIS A 484 1.09 18.26 4.98
CA HIS A 484 1.01 19.45 5.84
C HIS A 484 1.63 19.29 7.23
N LEU A 485 1.95 18.04 7.65
CA LEU A 485 2.60 17.77 8.93
C LEU A 485 4.12 18.05 8.88
N PHE A 486 4.68 18.33 7.71
CA PHE A 486 6.10 18.55 7.49
C PHE A 486 6.42 19.98 7.07
N ASP A 487 6.01 20.96 7.89
CA ASP A 487 6.29 22.36 7.62
C ASP A 487 7.75 22.72 7.92
N LEU A 488 8.38 23.47 7.03
CA LEU A 488 9.69 24.03 7.27
C LEU A 488 9.59 25.25 8.19
N LEU A 489 10.60 25.43 9.05
CA LEU A 489 10.78 26.71 9.74
C LEU A 489 11.09 27.83 8.74
N PRO A 490 10.85 29.12 9.09
CA PRO A 490 11.14 30.26 8.20
C PRO A 490 12.58 30.26 7.67
N SER A 491 13.53 29.73 8.44
CA SER A 491 14.92 29.60 8.01
C SER A 491 15.16 28.58 6.87
N GLY A 492 14.16 27.77 6.51
CA GLY A 492 14.28 26.68 5.52
C GLY A 492 15.20 25.52 5.93
N ARG A 493 15.91 25.64 7.06
CA ARG A 493 16.95 24.70 7.47
C ARG A 493 16.44 23.46 8.19
N ARG A 494 15.33 23.58 8.93
CA ARG A 494 14.74 22.49 9.74
C ARG A 494 13.25 22.44 9.56
N TYR A 495 12.67 21.26 9.77
CA TYR A 495 11.23 21.08 9.88
C TYR A 495 10.76 21.49 11.28
N ARG A 496 9.56 22.03 11.37
CA ARG A 496 8.90 22.39 12.63
C ARG A 496 8.68 21.15 13.46
N SER A 497 9.23 21.10 14.67
CA SER A 497 9.00 19.98 15.60
C SER A 497 7.57 20.02 16.12
N MET A 498 6.94 18.85 16.17
CA MET A 498 5.61 18.71 16.76
C MET A 498 5.73 18.79 18.28
N LYS A 499 4.92 19.68 18.88
CA LYS A 499 4.76 19.70 20.35
C LYS A 499 4.00 18.45 20.77
N SER A 500 4.48 17.73 21.77
CA SER A 500 3.85 16.55 22.34
C SER A 500 4.05 16.53 23.85
N ARG A 501 3.00 16.19 24.57
CA ARG A 501 3.02 16.04 26.04
C ARG A 501 3.37 14.62 26.43
N THR A 502 2.95 13.65 25.63
CA THR A 502 3.13 12.23 25.95
C THR A 502 4.23 11.60 25.11
N THR A 503 4.94 10.63 25.71
CA THR A 503 5.92 9.81 25.00
C THR A 503 5.29 8.98 23.87
N ARG A 504 3.99 8.67 23.94
CA ARG A 504 3.26 7.95 22.90
C ARG A 504 3.22 8.75 21.60
N LEU A 505 2.85 10.02 21.66
CA LEU A 505 2.85 10.89 20.49
C LEU A 505 4.27 11.18 20.02
N THR A 506 5.20 11.51 20.92
CA THR A 506 6.61 11.76 20.58
C THR A 506 7.24 10.60 19.81
N ASN A 507 6.91 9.36 20.21
CA ASN A 507 7.42 8.13 19.61
C ASN A 507 6.52 7.61 18.46
N SER A 508 5.55 8.40 17.97
CA SER A 508 4.79 8.06 16.78
C SER A 508 5.57 8.41 15.50
N PHE A 509 5.08 7.97 14.34
CA PHE A 509 5.81 8.10 13.08
C PHE A 509 6.20 9.54 12.73
N PHE A 510 5.26 10.49 12.78
CA PHE A 510 5.53 11.85 12.27
C PHE A 510 6.54 12.62 13.12
N PRO A 511 6.43 12.71 14.46
CA PRO A 511 7.44 13.35 15.30
C PRO A 511 8.81 12.67 15.15
N TRP A 512 8.86 11.34 15.10
CA TRP A 512 10.08 10.60 14.88
C TRP A 512 10.71 10.88 13.52
N ALA A 513 9.90 10.94 12.46
CA ALA A 513 10.35 11.26 11.11
C ALA A 513 10.94 12.67 11.01
N ILE A 514 10.28 13.67 11.60
CA ILE A 514 10.77 15.06 11.69
C ILE A 514 12.11 15.12 12.44
N CYS A 515 12.20 14.46 13.58
CA CYS A 515 13.44 14.38 14.35
C CYS A 515 14.58 13.75 13.54
N THR A 516 14.29 12.66 12.82
CA THR A 516 15.26 11.95 11.96
C THR A 516 15.75 12.84 10.82
N LEU A 517 14.85 13.58 10.15
CA LEU A 517 15.20 14.51 9.08
C LEU A 517 16.04 15.68 9.59
N ASN A 518 15.65 16.25 10.74
CA ASN A 518 16.38 17.39 11.32
C ASN A 518 17.78 17.00 11.76
N LYS A 519 17.97 15.81 12.35
CA LYS A 519 19.30 15.26 12.64
C LYS A 519 20.15 15.11 11.38
N GLN A 520 19.60 14.61 10.30
CA GLN A 520 20.31 14.46 9.02
C GLN A 520 20.74 15.81 8.43
N LYS A 521 19.84 16.80 8.40
CA LYS A 521 20.14 18.15 7.91
C LYS A 521 21.23 18.82 8.77
N THR A 522 21.21 18.63 10.10
CA THR A 522 22.24 19.14 10.99
C THR A 522 23.60 18.50 10.71
N LEU A 523 23.67 17.17 10.54
CA LEU A 523 24.91 16.48 10.20
C LEU A 523 25.46 16.92 8.85
N GLN A 524 24.60 17.11 7.86
CA GLN A 524 24.98 17.57 6.54
C GLN A 524 25.53 19.01 6.58
N TYR A 525 24.91 19.88 7.40
CA TYR A 525 25.40 21.24 7.63
C TYR A 525 26.76 21.25 8.33
N ILE A 526 26.93 20.44 9.38
CA ILE A 526 28.20 20.30 10.10
C ILE A 526 29.30 19.77 9.18
N ASN A 527 29.04 18.73 8.40
CA ASN A 527 30.01 18.17 7.46
C ASN A 527 30.41 19.18 6.37
N ASN A 528 29.45 19.94 5.84
CA ASN A 528 29.76 21.01 4.90
C ASN A 528 30.59 22.13 5.54
N HIS A 529 30.32 22.46 6.81
CA HIS A 529 31.11 23.45 7.54
C HIS A 529 32.52 22.95 7.86
N ILE A 530 32.66 21.71 8.32
CA ILE A 530 33.95 21.08 8.58
C ILE A 530 34.78 20.99 7.29
N ASN A 531 34.18 20.57 6.18
CA ASN A 531 34.88 20.53 4.89
C ASN A 531 35.30 21.92 4.43
N ASN A 532 34.44 22.95 4.60
CA ASN A 532 34.83 24.33 4.29
C ASN A 532 35.97 24.85 5.20
N HIS A 533 35.94 24.50 6.50
CA HIS A 533 37.05 24.84 7.41
C HIS A 533 38.33 24.05 7.07
N HIS A 534 38.20 22.79 6.65
CA HIS A 534 39.36 22.02 6.21
C HIS A 534 40.02 22.62 4.96
N TYR A 535 39.23 23.15 4.03
CA TYR A 535 39.74 23.91 2.86
C TYR A 535 40.39 25.23 3.31
N LEU A 536 39.82 25.94 4.30
CA LEU A 536 40.44 27.16 4.85
C LEU A 536 41.76 26.85 5.59
N TRP A 537 41.81 25.79 6.38
CA TRP A 537 43.06 25.38 7.05
C TRP A 537 44.09 24.87 6.06
N THR A 538 43.73 24.13 5.05
CA THR A 538 44.64 23.70 3.98
C THR A 538 45.16 24.91 3.16
N PHE A 539 44.31 25.87 2.90
CA PHE A 539 44.69 27.12 2.21
C PHE A 539 45.61 28.01 3.06
N LEU A 540 45.35 28.14 4.37
CA LEU A 540 46.22 28.83 5.31
C LEU A 540 47.57 28.12 5.47
N ILE A 541 47.60 26.80 5.53
CA ILE A 541 48.85 26.03 5.56
C ILE A 541 49.62 26.17 4.25
N MET A 542 48.95 26.18 3.10
CA MET A 542 49.63 26.48 1.81
C MET A 542 50.16 27.89 1.75
N LEU A 543 49.46 28.90 2.26
CA LEU A 543 49.95 30.29 2.34
C LEU A 543 51.17 30.42 3.26
N THR A 544 51.14 29.77 4.44
CA THR A 544 52.30 29.76 5.36
C THR A 544 53.51 29.00 4.75
N PHE A 545 53.28 27.95 3.97
CA PHE A 545 54.36 27.27 3.23
C PHE A 545 54.90 28.11 2.08
N LEU A 546 54.07 28.88 1.36
CA LEU A 546 54.51 29.84 0.33
C LEU A 546 55.32 30.96 0.96
N ASP A 547 54.93 31.54 2.12
CA ASP A 547 55.67 32.55 2.84
C ASP A 547 57.04 32.02 3.32
N LEU A 548 57.08 30.79 3.83
CA LEU A 548 58.34 30.12 4.21
C LEU A 548 59.25 29.84 3.02
N LEU A 549 58.70 29.51 1.83
CA LEU A 549 59.48 29.35 0.62
C LEU A 549 60.01 30.69 0.08
N LEU A 550 59.22 31.76 0.16
CA LEU A 550 59.65 33.12 -0.22
C LEU A 550 60.71 33.66 0.73
N PHE A 551 60.57 33.40 2.06
CA PHE A 551 61.60 33.74 3.08
C PHE A 551 62.89 32.97 2.83
N ARG A 552 62.86 31.72 2.42
CA ARG A 552 64.02 30.90 2.12
C ARG A 552 64.71 31.35 0.83
N HIS A 553 64.01 31.87 -0.15
CA HIS A 553 64.56 32.47 -1.36
C HIS A 553 65.20 33.86 -1.11
N MET A 554 64.63 34.64 -0.22
CA MET A 554 65.22 35.92 0.19
C MET A 554 66.50 35.73 1.05
N TRP A 555 66.59 34.68 1.86
CA TRP A 555 67.80 34.37 2.65
C TRP A 555 68.89 33.67 1.84
N ALA A 556 68.58 32.91 0.84
CA ALA A 556 69.53 32.27 -0.07
C ALA A 556 70.17 33.27 -1.09
N GLY A 557 69.49 34.39 -1.35
CA GLY A 557 70.03 35.47 -2.22
C GLY A 557 70.95 36.47 -1.53
N GLY A 558 71.01 36.43 -0.16
CA GLY A 558 71.80 37.36 0.64
C GLY A 558 73.24 36.89 1.03
N LEU A 559 73.65 35.70 0.62
CA LEU A 559 74.91 35.08 1.01
C LEU A 559 75.97 34.96 -0.12
N LEU A 560 75.81 35.71 -1.17
CA LEU A 560 76.80 35.75 -2.27
C LEU A 560 77.18 37.20 -2.67
N SER A 561 77.57 38.04 -1.66
CA SER A 561 78.35 39.25 -1.98
C SER A 561 79.07 39.75 -0.75
N GLY A 562 80.40 39.71 -0.72
CA GLY A 562 81.24 40.38 0.25
C GLY A 562 82.34 39.49 0.80
N ARG A 563 83.40 39.27 0.10
CA ARG A 563 84.70 40.00 -0.02
C ARG A 563 85.79 39.43 0.86
N GLU A 564 86.88 39.15 0.14
CA GLU A 564 88.26 39.07 0.58
C GLU A 564 88.69 40.22 1.48
N GLY A 565 89.60 39.95 2.38
CA GLY A 565 90.31 40.90 3.21
C GLY A 565 91.23 40.24 4.25
N ARG A 566 92.39 39.96 3.88
CA ARG A 566 93.68 39.75 4.56
C ARG A 566 93.85 40.30 5.98
N VAL A 567 94.76 39.60 6.63
CA VAL A 567 95.94 40.02 7.44
C VAL A 567 95.84 39.58 8.90
N SER A 568 96.66 38.64 9.25
CA SER A 568 97.99 38.57 9.95
C SER A 568 97.91 38.73 11.50
N ASP A 569 98.59 37.77 12.10
CA ASP A 569 99.46 37.83 13.27
C ASP A 569 98.84 38.23 14.63
N THR A 570 98.79 37.39 15.54
CA THR A 570 99.72 36.86 16.55
C THR A 570 99.04 35.74 17.30
#